data_2224343360ee5296af560931e4cd293b
#
_entry.id   2224343360ee5296af560931e4cd293b
#
_cell.length_a   1.000
_cell.length_b   1.000
_cell.length_c   1.000
_cell.angle_alpha   90.00
_cell.angle_beta   90.00
_cell.angle_gamma   90.00
#
_symmetry.space_group_name_H-M   'P 1'
#
loop_
_entity.id
_entity.type
_entity.pdbx_description
1 polymer ?
#
loop_
_entity_poly.entity_id
_entity_poly.type
_entity_poly.pdbx_seq_one_letter_code
_entity_poly.pdbx_strand_id
1 'polypeptide(L)'
;MRADKIKTIIGNINDLPYKTILFDGTWGVGKSYAVNEALAGNPDVCKISMFGMTDARQIYHEVLFQLALKNNVGGKIGEIANNIIEGAAKVWDKVGQARDVVQNIANERELFLLLSKEFTFLHIVVIDDLERMNSNMNLEEIFGIIEELKQCNYVKV
;
A
#
# COMPACT_ATOMS: atom_id res chain seq x y z
N MET A 1 -1.11 21.53 10.26
CA MET A 1 -0.03 21.89 9.30
C MET A 1 -0.66 22.64 8.12
N ARG A 2 0.04 23.58 7.48
CA ARG A 2 -0.50 24.31 6.31
C ARG A 2 -0.31 23.46 5.05
N ALA A 3 -1.28 23.51 4.12
CA ALA A 3 -1.25 22.76 2.86
C ALA A 3 0.03 22.99 2.03
N ASP A 4 0.53 24.23 1.99
CA ASP A 4 1.76 24.56 1.25
C ASP A 4 2.99 23.82 1.77
N LYS A 5 3.08 23.61 3.09
CA LYS A 5 4.17 22.81 3.68
C LYS A 5 4.09 21.33 3.28
N ILE A 6 2.89 20.79 3.21
CA ILE A 6 2.69 19.40 2.75
C ILE A 6 3.19 19.26 1.32
N LYS A 7 2.79 20.16 0.43
CA LYS A 7 3.24 20.15 -0.98
C LYS A 7 4.76 20.28 -1.11
N THR A 8 5.38 21.16 -0.32
CA THR A 8 6.84 21.31 -0.33
C THR A 8 7.56 20.04 0.14
N ILE A 9 7.06 19.40 1.19
CA ILE A 9 7.64 18.13 1.69
C ILE A 9 7.52 17.04 0.63
N ILE A 10 6.34 16.89 0.05
CA ILE A 10 6.07 15.86 -0.96
C ILE A 10 6.87 16.16 -2.24
N GLY A 11 7.01 17.42 -2.65
CA GLY A 11 7.82 17.79 -3.82
C GLY A 11 9.28 17.39 -3.71
N ASN A 12 9.79 17.29 -2.47
CA ASN A 12 11.16 16.86 -2.19
C ASN A 12 11.24 15.42 -1.64
N ILE A 13 10.18 14.62 -1.79
CA ILE A 13 10.07 13.31 -1.13
C ILE A 13 11.23 12.36 -1.48
N ASN A 14 11.77 12.46 -2.69
CA ASN A 14 12.88 11.63 -3.15
C ASN A 14 14.17 11.90 -2.35
N ASP A 15 14.39 13.16 -2.00
CA ASP A 15 15.63 13.64 -1.34
C ASP A 15 15.56 13.50 0.18
N LEU A 16 14.37 13.23 0.73
CA LEU A 16 14.21 13.07 2.16
C LEU A 16 14.81 11.73 2.64
N PRO A 17 15.58 11.75 3.72
CA PRO A 17 16.16 10.52 4.29
C PRO A 17 15.12 9.63 4.98
N TYR A 18 13.93 10.16 5.22
CA TYR A 18 12.86 9.46 5.93
C TYR A 18 12.05 8.59 4.98
N LYS A 19 11.70 7.38 5.42
CA LYS A 19 10.84 6.46 4.68
C LYS A 19 9.36 6.57 5.08
N THR A 20 9.07 7.18 6.23
CA THR A 20 7.70 7.41 6.72
C THR A 20 7.53 8.87 7.09
N ILE A 21 6.43 9.45 6.65
CA ILE A 21 6.07 10.85 6.92
C ILE A 21 4.63 10.89 7.40
N LEU A 22 4.43 11.36 8.64
CA LEU A 22 3.10 11.57 9.21
C LEU A 22 2.70 13.04 9.09
N PHE A 23 1.59 13.29 8.43
CA PHE A 23 0.95 14.61 8.38
C PHE A 23 -0.17 14.69 9.40
N ASP A 24 0.13 15.24 10.57
CA ASP A 24 -0.85 15.47 11.62
C ASP A 24 -1.49 16.85 11.53
N GLY A 25 -2.75 16.93 11.97
CA GLY A 25 -3.53 18.19 12.04
C GLY A 25 -5.03 17.92 12.12
N THR A 26 -5.77 18.94 12.53
CA THR A 26 -7.23 18.84 12.70
C THR A 26 -7.94 18.38 11.43
N TRP A 27 -9.08 17.77 11.62
CA TRP A 27 -9.93 17.33 10.50
C TRP A 27 -10.37 18.54 9.65
N GLY A 28 -10.47 18.37 8.34
CA GLY A 28 -10.95 19.42 7.43
C GLY A 28 -9.90 20.46 7.01
N VAL A 29 -8.66 20.41 7.51
CA VAL A 29 -7.61 21.40 7.12
C VAL A 29 -7.00 21.16 5.73
N GLY A 30 -7.51 20.18 4.97
CA GLY A 30 -7.07 19.92 3.60
C GLY A 30 -5.82 19.07 3.46
N LYS A 31 -5.46 18.23 4.46
CA LYS A 31 -4.30 17.32 4.38
C LYS A 31 -4.38 16.41 3.15
N SER A 32 -5.43 15.62 3.05
CA SER A 32 -5.64 14.68 1.94
C SER A 32 -5.70 15.39 0.58
N TYR A 33 -6.32 16.57 0.52
CA TYR A 33 -6.33 17.39 -0.68
C TYR A 33 -4.91 17.79 -1.11
N ALA A 34 -4.11 18.32 -0.18
CA ALA A 34 -2.74 18.75 -0.46
C ALA A 34 -1.83 17.59 -0.88
N VAL A 35 -1.97 16.43 -0.24
CA VAL A 35 -1.25 15.20 -0.61
C VAL A 35 -1.66 14.74 -2.00
N ASN A 36 -2.97 14.68 -2.28
CA ASN A 36 -3.50 14.26 -3.56
C ASN A 36 -3.07 15.18 -4.70
N GLU A 37 -3.08 16.49 -4.47
CA GLU A 37 -2.63 17.47 -5.46
C GLU A 37 -1.12 17.36 -5.73
N ALA A 38 -0.32 17.22 -4.67
CA ALA A 38 1.14 17.11 -4.81
C ALA A 38 1.60 15.81 -5.49
N LEU A 39 0.82 14.74 -5.35
CA LEU A 39 1.10 13.43 -5.97
C LEU A 39 0.29 13.19 -7.26
N ALA A 40 -0.44 14.20 -7.74
CA ALA A 40 -1.23 14.07 -8.96
C ALA A 40 -0.34 13.72 -10.15
N GLY A 41 -0.79 12.70 -10.91
CA GLY A 41 -0.05 12.25 -12.11
C GLY A 41 1.17 11.37 -11.83
N ASN A 42 1.52 11.12 -10.57
CA ASN A 42 2.57 10.15 -10.27
C ASN A 42 1.99 8.72 -10.35
N PRO A 43 2.46 7.87 -11.29
CA PRO A 43 1.94 6.51 -11.48
C PRO A 43 2.31 5.56 -10.32
N ASP A 44 3.36 5.89 -9.58
CA ASP A 44 3.95 5.00 -8.56
C ASP A 44 3.41 5.28 -7.14
N VAL A 45 2.22 5.87 -7.07
CA VAL A 45 1.55 6.19 -5.80
C VAL A 45 0.39 5.23 -5.58
N CYS A 46 0.44 4.43 -4.51
CA CYS A 46 -0.68 3.66 -4.00
C CYS A 46 -1.41 4.47 -2.94
N LYS A 47 -2.71 4.69 -3.10
CA LYS A 47 -3.54 5.43 -2.14
C LYS A 47 -4.53 4.50 -1.48
N ILE A 48 -4.46 4.46 -0.15
CA ILE A 48 -5.25 3.57 0.69
C ILE A 48 -6.04 4.43 1.66
N SER A 49 -7.36 4.26 1.71
CA SER A 49 -8.20 4.84 2.76
C SER A 49 -8.50 3.76 3.80
N MET A 50 -8.26 4.07 5.06
CA MET A 50 -8.61 3.18 6.18
C MET A 50 -10.11 3.15 6.44
N PHE A 51 -10.87 4.06 5.82
CA PHE A 51 -12.32 4.08 5.94
C PHE A 51 -12.94 2.84 5.29
N GLY A 52 -13.71 2.10 6.08
CA GLY A 52 -14.41 0.88 5.63
C GLY A 52 -13.56 -0.40 5.70
N MET A 53 -12.26 -0.30 6.01
CA MET A 53 -11.46 -1.50 6.29
C MET A 53 -11.86 -2.11 7.64
N THR A 54 -11.81 -3.43 7.71
CA THR A 54 -12.12 -4.21 8.91
C THR A 54 -10.91 -4.96 9.48
N ASP A 55 -9.82 -5.04 8.70
CA ASP A 55 -8.59 -5.76 9.05
C ASP A 55 -7.39 -4.97 8.48
N ALA A 56 -6.37 -4.75 9.29
CA ALA A 56 -5.18 -4.00 8.89
C ALA A 56 -4.42 -4.63 7.73
N ARG A 57 -4.49 -5.96 7.58
CA ARG A 57 -3.84 -6.71 6.49
C ARG A 57 -4.39 -6.35 5.11
N GLN A 58 -5.61 -5.78 5.05
CA GLN A 58 -6.17 -5.25 3.81
C GLN A 58 -5.29 -4.17 3.17
N ILE A 59 -4.38 -3.56 3.94
CA ILE A 59 -3.37 -2.63 3.40
C ILE A 59 -2.51 -3.33 2.35
N TYR A 60 -2.02 -4.54 2.62
CA TYR A 60 -1.23 -5.29 1.63
C TYR A 60 -2.03 -5.63 0.39
N HIS A 61 -3.30 -6.05 0.59
CA HIS A 61 -4.21 -6.33 -0.51
C HIS A 61 -4.37 -5.12 -1.43
N GLU A 62 -4.67 -3.95 -0.85
CA GLU A 62 -4.85 -2.71 -1.62
C GLU A 62 -3.58 -2.27 -2.34
N VAL A 63 -2.41 -2.36 -1.69
CA VAL A 63 -1.13 -2.05 -2.35
C VAL A 63 -0.90 -2.98 -3.54
N LEU A 64 -1.05 -4.28 -3.35
CA LEU A 64 -0.86 -5.27 -4.42
C LEU A 64 -1.84 -5.07 -5.57
N PHE A 65 -3.11 -4.84 -5.26
CA PHE A 65 -4.16 -4.59 -6.25
C PHE A 65 -3.85 -3.35 -7.09
N GLN A 66 -3.47 -2.24 -6.46
CA GLN A 66 -3.12 -1.01 -7.17
C GLN A 66 -1.84 -1.17 -7.99
N LEU A 67 -0.84 -1.89 -7.49
CA LEU A 67 0.37 -2.22 -8.25
C LEU A 67 0.04 -3.08 -9.49
N ALA A 68 -0.82 -4.07 -9.35
CA ALA A 68 -1.25 -4.93 -10.46
C ALA A 68 -2.02 -4.15 -11.52
N LEU A 69 -2.93 -3.23 -11.11
CA LEU A 69 -3.69 -2.40 -12.05
C LEU A 69 -2.82 -1.39 -12.80
N LYS A 70 -1.84 -0.79 -12.13
CA LYS A 70 -0.97 0.24 -12.72
C LYS A 70 0.09 -0.33 -13.63
N ASN A 71 0.58 -1.50 -13.30
CA ASN A 71 1.54 -2.23 -14.10
C ASN A 71 0.83 -3.02 -15.22
N ASN A 72 0.04 -2.34 -16.02
CA ASN A 72 -0.37 -2.80 -17.36
C ASN A 72 0.88 -3.01 -18.27
N VAL A 73 2.01 -3.04 -17.64
CA VAL A 73 3.32 -3.30 -18.18
C VAL A 73 3.49 -4.81 -18.21
N GLY A 74 3.44 -5.39 -19.38
CA GLY A 74 3.86 -6.78 -19.65
C GLY A 74 5.31 -7.03 -19.24
N GLY A 75 5.62 -6.77 -17.96
CA GLY A 75 6.90 -6.98 -17.33
C GLY A 75 6.82 -8.07 -16.27
N LYS A 76 7.97 -8.43 -15.73
CA LYS A 76 8.18 -9.48 -14.73
C LYS A 76 7.18 -9.47 -13.55
N ILE A 77 6.65 -8.28 -13.17
CA ILE A 77 5.67 -8.16 -12.07
C ILE A 77 4.34 -8.80 -12.46
N GLY A 78 3.87 -8.59 -13.70
CA GLY A 78 2.67 -9.26 -14.21
C GLY A 78 2.86 -10.76 -14.32
N GLU A 79 4.06 -11.21 -14.68
CA GLU A 79 4.41 -12.63 -14.77
C GLU A 79 4.49 -13.28 -13.38
N ILE A 80 5.10 -12.61 -12.41
CA ILE A 80 5.17 -13.08 -11.01
C ILE A 80 3.76 -13.08 -10.39
N ALA A 81 2.97 -12.03 -10.58
CA ALA A 81 1.60 -11.97 -10.09
C ALA A 81 0.73 -13.05 -10.75
N ASN A 82 0.83 -13.26 -12.06
CA ASN A 82 0.13 -14.32 -12.76
C ASN A 82 0.57 -15.73 -12.30
N ASN A 83 1.87 -15.96 -12.11
CA ASN A 83 2.37 -17.24 -11.61
C ASN A 83 1.87 -17.54 -10.19
N ILE A 84 1.68 -16.52 -9.35
CA ILE A 84 1.15 -16.68 -7.99
C ILE A 84 -0.36 -16.88 -8.05
N ILE A 85 -1.07 -16.13 -8.90
CA ILE A 85 -2.52 -16.31 -9.14
C ILE A 85 -2.78 -17.69 -9.77
N GLU A 86 -1.98 -18.10 -10.74
CA GLU A 86 -2.07 -19.43 -11.33
C GLU A 86 -1.67 -20.53 -10.35
N GLY A 87 -0.69 -20.29 -9.48
CA GLY A 87 -0.33 -21.19 -8.39
C GLY A 87 -1.48 -21.35 -7.39
N ALA A 88 -2.13 -20.27 -7.01
CA ALA A 88 -3.33 -20.27 -6.19
C ALA A 88 -4.51 -20.95 -6.91
N ALA A 89 -4.70 -20.69 -8.20
CA ALA A 89 -5.76 -21.31 -9.00
C ALA A 89 -5.55 -22.83 -9.17
N LYS A 90 -4.31 -23.28 -9.32
CA LYS A 90 -3.99 -24.73 -9.38
C LYS A 90 -4.22 -25.44 -8.05
N VAL A 91 -4.05 -24.74 -6.94
CA VAL A 91 -4.43 -25.22 -5.61
C VAL A 91 -5.95 -25.23 -5.46
N TRP A 92 -6.66 -24.27 -6.05
CA TRP A 92 -8.12 -24.22 -6.07
C TRP A 92 -8.75 -25.41 -6.79
N ASP A 93 -8.22 -25.80 -7.94
CA ASP A 93 -8.73 -26.95 -8.70
C ASP A 93 -8.55 -28.29 -7.94
N LYS A 94 -7.59 -28.36 -7.02
CA LYS A 94 -7.31 -29.59 -6.25
C LYS A 94 -8.09 -29.71 -4.94
N VAL A 95 -8.57 -28.63 -4.34
CA VAL A 95 -9.13 -28.62 -2.97
C VAL A 95 -10.63 -28.34 -2.91
N GLY A 96 -11.25 -27.82 -3.96
CA GLY A 96 -12.72 -27.74 -4.10
C GLY A 96 -13.48 -26.99 -2.99
N GLN A 97 -12.81 -26.22 -2.13
CA GLN A 97 -13.44 -25.50 -1.03
C GLN A 97 -12.95 -24.04 -0.96
N ALA A 98 -13.83 -23.14 -1.37
CA ALA A 98 -13.62 -21.69 -1.38
C ALA A 98 -13.39 -21.04 0.01
N ARG A 99 -13.44 -21.80 1.11
CA ARG A 99 -13.25 -21.31 2.47
C ARG A 99 -11.78 -21.16 2.89
N ASP A 100 -10.91 -21.97 2.36
CA ASP A 100 -9.50 -22.00 2.78
C ASP A 100 -8.65 -20.89 2.12
N VAL A 101 -9.16 -20.27 1.06
CA VAL A 101 -8.44 -19.19 0.34
C VAL A 101 -8.45 -17.87 1.11
N VAL A 102 -9.48 -17.62 1.90
CA VAL A 102 -9.57 -16.43 2.78
C VAL A 102 -8.62 -16.56 3.99
N GLN A 103 -8.20 -17.77 4.35
CA GLN A 103 -7.24 -17.98 5.44
C GLN A 103 -5.77 -17.85 5.03
N ASN A 104 -5.47 -17.80 3.73
CA ASN A 104 -4.11 -17.60 3.22
C ASN A 104 -3.73 -16.12 3.04
N ILE A 105 -4.20 -15.25 3.90
CA ILE A 105 -3.77 -13.83 3.97
C ILE A 105 -2.28 -13.70 4.34
N ALA A 106 -1.66 -14.73 4.87
CA ALA A 106 -0.20 -14.83 5.00
C ALA A 106 0.52 -14.64 3.64
N ASN A 107 -0.12 -14.98 2.53
CA ASN A 107 0.46 -14.89 1.19
C ASN A 107 0.55 -13.45 0.67
N GLU A 108 -0.34 -12.54 1.03
CA GLU A 108 -0.32 -11.16 0.50
C GLU A 108 0.89 -10.38 1.00
N ARG A 109 1.21 -10.50 2.28
CA ARG A 109 2.41 -9.92 2.86
C ARG A 109 3.68 -10.47 2.20
N GLU A 110 3.79 -11.79 2.10
CA GLU A 110 4.94 -12.45 1.48
C GLU A 110 5.06 -12.08 0.00
N LEU A 111 3.94 -12.03 -0.71
CA LEU A 111 3.88 -11.60 -2.10
C LEU A 111 4.38 -10.16 -2.25
N PHE A 112 3.89 -9.24 -1.41
CA PHE A 112 4.37 -7.86 -1.43
C PHE A 112 5.87 -7.78 -1.18
N LEU A 113 6.39 -8.50 -0.18
CA LEU A 113 7.81 -8.52 0.14
C LEU A 113 8.68 -9.10 -1.00
N LEU A 114 8.17 -10.09 -1.73
CA LEU A 114 8.85 -10.62 -2.91
C LEU A 114 8.86 -9.61 -4.05
N LEU A 115 7.72 -9.01 -4.36
CA LEU A 115 7.60 -8.01 -5.42
C LEU A 115 8.43 -6.76 -5.14
N SER A 116 8.51 -6.35 -3.87
CA SER A 116 9.28 -5.16 -3.49
C SER A 116 10.79 -5.27 -3.76
N LYS A 117 11.32 -6.49 -3.89
CA LYS A 117 12.72 -6.73 -4.27
C LYS A 117 13.01 -6.38 -5.73
N GLU A 118 11.98 -6.40 -6.57
CA GLU A 118 12.06 -6.07 -7.99
C GLU A 118 11.85 -4.58 -8.27
N PHE A 119 11.52 -3.78 -7.26
CA PHE A 119 11.34 -2.34 -7.41
C PHE A 119 12.66 -1.66 -7.77
N THR A 120 12.68 -0.92 -8.85
CA THR A 120 13.82 -0.16 -9.34
C THR A 120 13.67 1.34 -9.19
N PHE A 121 12.49 1.80 -8.80
CA PHE A 121 12.16 3.22 -8.59
C PHE A 121 11.21 3.37 -7.38
N LEU A 122 11.10 4.59 -6.87
CA LEU A 122 10.38 4.86 -5.64
C LEU A 122 8.86 4.66 -5.81
N HIS A 123 8.29 3.81 -4.98
CA HIS A 123 6.85 3.69 -4.78
C HIS A 123 6.44 4.44 -3.50
N ILE A 124 5.34 5.16 -3.57
CA ILE A 124 4.80 5.92 -2.44
C ILE A 124 3.48 5.29 -2.04
N VAL A 125 3.38 4.88 -0.79
CA VAL A 125 2.13 4.39 -0.20
C VAL A 125 1.54 5.49 0.66
N VAL A 126 0.36 5.96 0.32
CA VAL A 126 -0.39 6.96 1.11
C VAL A 126 -1.47 6.22 1.88
N ILE A 127 -1.43 6.31 3.20
CA ILE A 127 -2.46 5.79 4.09
C ILE A 127 -3.24 6.99 4.64
N ASP A 128 -4.50 7.09 4.26
CA ASP A 128 -5.40 8.20 4.61
C ASP A 128 -6.56 7.72 5.50
N ASP A 129 -7.27 8.65 6.09
CA ASP A 129 -8.44 8.40 6.94
C ASP A 129 -8.16 7.51 8.17
N LEU A 130 -6.97 7.58 8.77
CA LEU A 130 -6.62 6.82 9.98
C LEU A 130 -7.60 7.07 11.13
N GLU A 131 -8.08 8.30 11.25
CA GLU A 131 -9.07 8.69 12.27
C GLU A 131 -10.47 8.11 12.02
N ARG A 132 -10.71 7.54 10.83
CA ARG A 132 -11.99 6.95 10.42
C ARG A 132 -11.93 5.42 10.33
N MET A 133 -10.85 4.83 10.79
CA MET A 133 -10.70 3.38 10.82
C MET A 133 -11.74 2.73 11.73
N ASN A 134 -12.04 1.47 11.47
CA ASN A 134 -12.94 0.69 12.30
C ASN A 134 -12.40 0.56 13.73
N SER A 135 -13.27 0.72 14.73
CA SER A 135 -12.91 0.61 16.16
C SER A 135 -12.35 -0.76 16.56
N ASN A 136 -12.59 -1.79 15.76
CA ASN A 136 -12.04 -3.13 15.99
C ASN A 136 -10.59 -3.28 15.48
N MET A 137 -10.08 -2.30 14.74
CA MET A 137 -8.70 -2.31 14.25
C MET A 137 -7.75 -1.70 15.28
N ASN A 138 -6.57 -2.28 15.40
CA ASN A 138 -5.53 -1.80 16.29
C ASN A 138 -4.53 -0.92 15.52
N LEU A 139 -4.29 0.30 16.01
CA LEU A 139 -3.27 1.19 15.47
C LEU A 139 -1.86 0.57 15.50
N GLU A 140 -1.55 -0.23 16.51
CA GLU A 140 -0.26 -0.92 16.61
C GLU A 140 -0.03 -1.87 15.43
N GLU A 141 -1.09 -2.56 15.00
CA GLU A 141 -1.06 -3.44 13.83
C GLU A 141 -0.79 -2.66 12.54
N ILE A 142 -1.47 -1.52 12.36
CA ILE A 142 -1.26 -0.63 11.21
C ILE A 142 0.17 -0.10 11.20
N PHE A 143 0.68 0.36 12.34
CA PHE A 143 2.07 0.83 12.43
C PHE A 143 3.06 -0.31 12.21
N GLY A 144 2.76 -1.53 12.65
CA GLY A 144 3.55 -2.72 12.33
C GLY A 144 3.67 -2.95 10.82
N ILE A 145 2.57 -2.83 10.09
CA ILE A 145 2.55 -2.93 8.62
C ILE A 145 3.35 -1.79 7.97
N ILE A 146 3.19 -0.56 8.44
CA ILE A 146 3.96 0.59 7.96
C ILE A 146 5.47 0.36 8.15
N GLU A 147 5.87 -0.18 9.31
CA GLU A 147 7.26 -0.53 9.59
C GLU A 147 7.81 -1.59 8.61
N GLU A 148 6.99 -2.59 8.25
CA GLU A 148 7.37 -3.57 7.25
C GLU A 148 7.45 -2.99 5.83
N LEU A 149 6.48 -2.17 5.42
CA LEU A 149 6.50 -1.51 4.12
C LEU A 149 7.76 -0.65 3.96
N LYS A 150 8.15 0.10 4.98
CA LYS A 150 9.36 0.94 4.93
C LYS A 150 10.68 0.17 4.91
N GLN A 151 10.69 -1.11 5.33
CA GLN A 151 11.88 -1.95 5.21
C GLN A 151 12.19 -2.31 3.76
N CYS A 152 11.17 -2.27 2.90
CA CYS A 152 11.36 -2.51 1.48
C CYS A 152 12.20 -1.41 0.84
N ASN A 153 13.09 -1.81 -0.07
CA ASN A 153 13.82 -0.84 -0.89
C ASN A 153 12.82 -0.10 -1.79
N TYR A 154 13.07 1.19 -1.99
CA TYR A 154 12.24 2.03 -2.84
C TYR A 154 10.76 2.13 -2.42
N VAL A 155 10.44 1.97 -1.13
CA VAL A 155 9.09 2.24 -0.60
C VAL A 155 9.16 3.35 0.44
N LYS A 156 8.28 4.36 0.29
CA LYS A 156 7.99 5.39 1.31
C LYS A 156 6.50 5.37 1.66
N VAL A 157 6.18 5.59 2.93
CA VAL A 157 4.81 5.60 3.46
C VAL A 157 4.50 6.95 4.10
#